data_d30b58c14bd77fb3177624cce32d3ab2
#
_entry.id   d30b58c14bd77fb3177624cce32d3ab2
#
_cell.length_a   1.000
_cell.length_b   1.000
_cell.length_c   1.000
_cell.angle_alpha   90.00
_cell.angle_beta   90.00
_cell.angle_gamma   90.00
#
_symmetry.space_group_name_H-M   'P 1'
#
loop_
_entity.id
_entity.type
_entity.pdbx_description
1 polymer ?
#
loop_
_entity_poly.entity_id
_entity_poly.type
_entity_poly.pdbx_seq_one_letter_code
_entity_poly.pdbx_strand_id
1 'polypeptide(L)'
;AVHTIRDMGTVAFVILRKREGLLQCVYEEGSADFELKDIKEAATVEVEGVVEENEKAPNGIEIRMESVKILSEPEDEMMPLAISKWKLNTSLEAKLNYRSISLRNIRERAKFRIQEGLTRAFRDFLYSQEFTEIHTPKIGAKGAEGGANIFKLEYFHRPAVLAQSPQFYKQMMVGVFDRVFETAPVFRAEKHNTKRHLNEYTSLDFEMGYIDGFEDIMAMETGFLQYAMELLKKDYARELKVLGVELPDVSQIPAVKFADIKEIVAEKYNHKMRNPFDLEPEEEVLIGRYAKEEWGSDFVFVTHYPSKKRPFYAMDDPEDPRYTLSFDLLFRGLEITTGGQRIHDYKMLTDKITARGMTEEGMEQYLATFKHGMPPHGGLGIGLERLTMQLLGEDNVRETTLFP
;
A
#
# COMPACT_ATOMS: atom_id res chain seq x y z
N ALA A 1 -4.89 11.78 25.57
CA ALA A 1 -6.08 12.58 25.32
C ALA A 1 -7.35 11.84 25.74
N VAL A 2 -8.34 12.55 26.25
CA VAL A 2 -9.64 11.99 26.65
C VAL A 2 -10.37 11.52 25.37
N HIS A 3 -10.65 10.23 25.30
CA HIS A 3 -11.32 9.60 24.16
C HIS A 3 -12.84 9.62 24.33
N THR A 4 -13.32 9.33 25.54
CA THR A 4 -14.72 9.43 25.91
C THR A 4 -14.84 9.38 27.44
N ILE A 5 -15.93 9.94 27.95
CA ILE A 5 -16.30 9.92 29.35
C ILE A 5 -17.63 9.18 29.49
N ARG A 6 -17.70 8.23 30.39
CA ARG A 6 -18.94 7.51 30.76
C ARG A 6 -19.28 7.85 32.19
N ASP A 7 -20.15 8.82 32.36
CA ASP A 7 -20.64 9.26 33.65
C ASP A 7 -21.72 8.30 34.19
N MET A 8 -21.54 7.75 35.36
CA MET A 8 -22.46 6.84 36.05
C MET A 8 -22.98 7.45 37.35
N GLY A 9 -22.81 8.75 37.57
CA GLY A 9 -23.16 9.48 38.77
C GLY A 9 -21.95 9.67 39.69
N THR A 10 -21.89 8.95 40.81
CA THR A 10 -20.76 9.05 41.76
C THR A 10 -19.45 8.45 41.22
N VAL A 11 -19.51 7.66 40.18
CA VAL A 11 -18.35 7.05 39.50
C VAL A 11 -18.41 7.38 38.03
N ALA A 12 -17.28 7.70 37.41
CA ALA A 12 -17.17 7.87 35.97
C ALA A 12 -15.94 7.15 35.40
N PHE A 13 -16.07 6.68 34.17
CA PHE A 13 -14.95 6.09 33.41
C PHE A 13 -14.45 7.10 32.41
N VAL A 14 -13.23 7.59 32.61
CA VAL A 14 -12.51 8.46 31.69
C VAL A 14 -11.58 7.60 30.85
N ILE A 15 -11.93 7.41 29.58
CA ILE A 15 -11.12 6.59 28.68
C ILE A 15 -10.08 7.46 28.01
N LEU A 16 -8.82 7.18 28.24
CA LEU A 16 -7.70 7.88 27.62
C LEU A 16 -7.24 7.17 26.37
N ARG A 17 -7.07 7.91 25.29
CA ARG A 17 -6.39 7.43 24.07
C ARG A 17 -4.90 7.72 24.19
N LYS A 18 -4.12 6.67 24.23
CA LYS A 18 -2.65 6.68 24.22
C LYS A 18 -2.10 6.19 22.90
N ARG A 19 -0.78 6.19 22.76
CA ARG A 19 -0.07 5.64 21.59
C ARG A 19 -0.40 4.16 21.40
N GLU A 20 -0.33 3.38 22.47
CA GLU A 20 -0.54 1.93 22.46
C GLU A 20 -2.03 1.54 22.46
N GLY A 21 -2.96 2.49 22.66
CA GLY A 21 -4.38 2.25 22.63
C GLY A 21 -5.19 2.98 23.69
N LEU A 22 -6.24 2.35 24.19
CA LEU A 22 -7.13 2.92 25.20
C LEU A 22 -6.74 2.46 26.59
N LEU A 23 -6.78 3.36 27.55
CA LEU A 23 -6.59 3.11 28.97
C LEU A 23 -7.82 3.62 29.73
N GLN A 24 -8.39 2.78 30.57
CA GLN A 24 -9.49 3.17 31.45
C GLN A 24 -8.95 3.84 32.69
N CYS A 25 -9.48 5.02 33.01
CA CYS A 25 -9.28 5.68 34.28
C CYS A 25 -10.63 5.77 34.98
N VAL A 26 -10.64 5.58 36.29
CA VAL A 26 -11.84 5.63 37.16
C VAL A 26 -11.78 6.90 37.99
N TYR A 27 -12.80 7.72 37.84
CA TYR A 27 -13.07 8.86 38.67
C TYR A 27 -14.12 8.47 39.73
N GLU A 28 -13.88 8.79 41.00
CA GLU A 28 -14.83 8.65 42.08
C GLU A 28 -15.05 10.02 42.77
N GLU A 29 -16.30 10.44 42.87
CA GLU A 29 -16.67 11.71 43.48
C GLU A 29 -16.17 11.77 44.91
N GLY A 30 -15.45 12.83 45.25
CA GLY A 30 -14.87 13.05 46.58
C GLY A 30 -13.57 12.30 46.87
N SER A 31 -13.06 11.49 45.97
CA SER A 31 -11.76 10.78 46.10
C SER A 31 -10.63 11.45 45.30
N ALA A 32 -10.99 12.27 44.32
CA ALA A 32 -10.05 13.02 43.48
C ALA A 32 -10.02 14.51 43.89
N ASP A 33 -8.94 15.19 43.57
CA ASP A 33 -8.74 16.62 43.83
C ASP A 33 -9.37 17.55 42.79
N PHE A 34 -10.20 17.02 41.88
CA PHE A 34 -10.88 17.72 40.81
C PHE A 34 -12.33 17.25 40.66
N GLU A 35 -13.14 17.98 39.92
CA GLU A 35 -14.51 17.57 39.58
C GLU A 35 -14.59 17.05 38.14
N LEU A 36 -15.42 16.04 37.88
CA LEU A 36 -15.57 15.43 36.54
C LEU A 36 -15.92 16.44 35.44
N LYS A 37 -16.72 17.47 35.80
CA LYS A 37 -17.12 18.55 34.87
C LYS A 37 -15.93 19.38 34.34
N ASP A 38 -14.78 19.32 35.01
CA ASP A 38 -13.58 20.06 34.64
C ASP A 38 -12.86 19.37 33.47
N ILE A 39 -13.24 18.13 33.13
CA ILE A 39 -12.65 17.36 32.02
C ILE A 39 -13.64 17.30 30.86
N LYS A 40 -13.16 17.67 29.66
CA LYS A 40 -13.91 17.53 28.40
C LYS A 40 -13.38 16.37 27.56
N GLU A 41 -14.28 15.73 26.79
CA GLU A 41 -13.84 14.81 25.72
C GLU A 41 -12.93 15.57 24.75
N ALA A 42 -11.92 14.88 24.21
CA ALA A 42 -10.85 15.43 23.38
C ALA A 42 -9.79 16.29 24.09
N ALA A 43 -9.98 16.69 25.36
CA ALA A 43 -8.93 17.36 26.11
C ALA A 43 -7.64 16.51 26.17
N THR A 44 -6.50 17.16 26.14
CA THR A 44 -5.21 16.51 26.41
C THR A 44 -4.88 16.72 27.88
N VAL A 45 -4.64 15.63 28.59
CA VAL A 45 -4.51 15.63 30.05
C VAL A 45 -3.29 14.82 30.50
N GLU A 46 -2.78 15.19 31.65
CA GLU A 46 -1.89 14.40 32.49
C GLU A 46 -2.73 13.91 33.69
N VAL A 47 -2.70 12.61 33.92
CA VAL A 47 -3.47 11.97 35.02
C VAL A 47 -2.50 11.30 35.95
N GLU A 48 -2.62 11.58 37.25
CA GLU A 48 -1.96 10.86 38.34
C GLU A 48 -2.97 10.01 39.07
N GLY A 49 -2.56 8.83 39.51
CA GLY A 49 -3.44 7.91 40.22
C GLY A 49 -2.80 6.55 40.47
N VAL A 50 -3.57 5.67 41.09
CA VAL A 50 -3.13 4.32 41.43
C VAL A 50 -3.54 3.34 40.37
N VAL A 51 -2.60 2.52 39.90
CA VAL A 51 -2.88 1.42 38.98
C VAL A 51 -3.48 0.25 39.70
N GLU A 52 -4.64 -0.20 39.28
CA GLU A 52 -5.39 -1.30 39.87
C GLU A 52 -5.63 -2.39 38.83
N GLU A 53 -5.57 -3.66 39.25
CA GLU A 53 -5.96 -4.79 38.41
C GLU A 53 -7.49 -4.86 38.34
N ASN A 54 -8.05 -4.92 37.12
CA ASN A 54 -9.46 -5.11 36.91
C ASN A 54 -9.67 -5.92 35.62
N GLU A 55 -10.09 -7.17 35.75
CA GLU A 55 -10.34 -8.08 34.60
C GLU A 55 -11.39 -7.52 33.63
N LYS A 56 -12.28 -6.63 34.08
CA LYS A 56 -13.31 -6.01 33.22
C LYS A 56 -12.81 -4.78 32.48
N ALA A 57 -11.66 -4.21 32.91
CA ALA A 57 -11.05 -3.07 32.23
C ALA A 57 -10.34 -3.50 30.94
N PRO A 58 -10.27 -2.63 29.92
CA PRO A 58 -9.44 -2.87 28.76
C PRO A 58 -7.98 -3.14 29.19
N ASN A 59 -7.41 -4.25 28.73
CA ASN A 59 -6.05 -4.72 29.10
C ASN A 59 -5.87 -5.21 30.54
N GLY A 60 -6.94 -5.46 31.30
CA GLY A 60 -6.90 -6.02 32.64
C GLY A 60 -6.44 -5.06 33.74
N ILE A 61 -6.27 -3.80 33.41
CA ILE A 61 -5.85 -2.74 34.37
C ILE A 61 -6.65 -1.46 34.18
N GLU A 62 -6.77 -0.70 35.25
CA GLU A 62 -7.32 0.66 35.22
C GLU A 62 -6.52 1.58 36.16
N ILE A 63 -6.74 2.89 36.06
CA ILE A 63 -6.14 3.88 36.91
C ILE A 63 -7.26 4.52 37.77
N ARG A 64 -7.21 4.35 39.08
CA ARG A 64 -8.02 5.16 39.98
C ARG A 64 -7.39 6.55 40.06
N MET A 65 -8.13 7.54 39.54
CA MET A 65 -7.65 8.92 39.40
C MET A 65 -7.58 9.62 40.77
N GLU A 66 -6.46 10.28 41.03
CA GLU A 66 -6.26 11.13 42.20
C GLU A 66 -6.19 12.60 41.76
N SER A 67 -5.50 12.90 40.68
CA SER A 67 -5.41 14.25 40.13
C SER A 67 -5.45 14.26 38.62
N VAL A 68 -5.81 15.41 38.03
CA VAL A 68 -5.77 15.67 36.63
C VAL A 68 -5.23 17.07 36.33
N LYS A 69 -4.32 17.16 35.37
CA LYS A 69 -3.85 18.43 34.87
C LYS A 69 -4.24 18.53 33.38
N ILE A 70 -5.00 19.57 33.04
CA ILE A 70 -5.39 19.85 31.69
C ILE A 70 -4.22 20.53 31.00
N LEU A 71 -3.72 19.89 29.91
CA LEU A 71 -2.64 20.41 29.07
C LEU A 71 -3.18 21.24 27.91
N SER A 72 -4.35 20.85 27.38
CA SER A 72 -5.05 21.57 26.31
C SER A 72 -6.53 21.17 26.31
N GLU A 73 -7.41 22.15 26.17
CA GLU A 73 -8.85 21.94 26.01
C GLU A 73 -9.27 22.06 24.54
N PRO A 74 -10.33 21.33 24.12
CA PRO A 74 -10.99 21.60 22.84
C PRO A 74 -11.81 22.89 22.95
N GLU A 75 -11.83 23.69 21.88
CA GLU A 75 -12.71 24.86 21.81
C GLU A 75 -14.16 24.44 21.52
N ASP A 76 -14.35 23.42 20.70
CA ASP A 76 -15.67 22.87 20.37
C ASP A 76 -16.20 21.99 21.50
N GLU A 77 -17.46 22.16 21.84
CA GLU A 77 -18.13 21.37 22.89
C GLU A 77 -18.38 19.91 22.45
N MET A 78 -18.50 19.67 21.14
CA MET A 78 -18.81 18.36 20.58
C MET A 78 -17.86 17.98 19.45
N MET A 79 -17.43 16.72 19.48
CA MET A 79 -16.65 16.14 18.38
C MET A 79 -17.51 15.99 17.12
N PRO A 80 -17.00 16.35 15.91
CA PRO A 80 -17.76 16.23 14.67
C PRO A 80 -18.05 14.77 14.27
N LEU A 81 -17.31 13.82 14.85
CA LEU A 81 -17.47 12.39 14.65
C LEU A 81 -17.44 11.64 15.98
N ALA A 82 -18.31 10.66 16.14
CA ALA A 82 -18.37 9.80 17.34
C ALA A 82 -17.22 8.79 17.36
N ILE A 83 -16.00 9.26 17.58
CA ILE A 83 -14.75 8.45 17.50
C ILE A 83 -14.69 7.30 18.51
N SER A 84 -15.46 7.38 19.60
CA SER A 84 -15.53 6.35 20.66
C SER A 84 -16.31 5.09 20.23
N LYS A 85 -17.07 5.15 19.15
CA LYS A 85 -17.78 3.98 18.61
C LYS A 85 -16.78 2.97 18.04
N TRP A 86 -17.07 1.68 18.22
CA TRP A 86 -16.24 0.61 17.68
C TRP A 86 -16.03 0.73 16.16
N LYS A 87 -17.08 1.05 15.42
CA LYS A 87 -17.04 1.37 13.99
C LYS A 87 -17.63 2.75 13.77
N LEU A 88 -16.94 3.59 13.00
CA LEU A 88 -17.48 4.87 12.58
C LEU A 88 -18.62 4.62 11.56
N ASN A 89 -19.85 4.88 11.98
CA ASN A 89 -21.02 4.78 11.11
C ASN A 89 -21.26 6.11 10.41
N THR A 90 -20.38 6.44 9.48
CA THR A 90 -20.42 7.69 8.71
C THR A 90 -19.93 7.46 7.27
N SER A 91 -20.24 8.39 6.36
CA SER A 91 -19.80 8.30 4.97
C SER A 91 -18.28 8.42 4.85
N LEU A 92 -17.72 7.90 3.75
CA LEU A 92 -16.31 8.07 3.42
C LEU A 92 -15.96 9.56 3.32
N GLU A 93 -16.82 10.36 2.68
CA GLU A 93 -16.64 11.81 2.55
C GLU A 93 -16.48 12.49 3.91
N ALA A 94 -17.36 12.20 4.88
CA ALA A 94 -17.25 12.75 6.23
C ALA A 94 -15.96 12.29 6.94
N LYS A 95 -15.54 11.03 6.76
CA LYS A 95 -14.25 10.55 7.28
C LYS A 95 -13.07 11.34 6.70
N LEU A 96 -13.11 11.67 5.41
CA LEU A 96 -12.03 12.38 4.72
C LEU A 96 -12.03 13.87 5.07
N ASN A 97 -13.19 14.51 5.14
CA ASN A 97 -13.32 15.93 5.55
C ASN A 97 -12.81 16.17 6.98
N TYR A 98 -13.03 15.20 7.86
CA TYR A 98 -12.53 15.23 9.25
C TYR A 98 -11.41 14.22 9.48
N ARG A 99 -10.46 14.08 8.54
CA ARG A 99 -9.49 12.98 8.54
C ARG A 99 -8.67 12.87 9.82
N SER A 100 -8.12 13.98 10.32
CA SER A 100 -7.37 14.01 11.58
C SER A 100 -8.20 13.62 12.80
N ILE A 101 -9.52 13.77 12.73
CA ILE A 101 -10.46 13.39 13.78
C ILE A 101 -10.89 11.92 13.61
N SER A 102 -11.28 11.52 12.39
CA SER A 102 -11.69 10.13 12.11
C SER A 102 -10.59 9.13 12.47
N LEU A 103 -9.32 9.48 12.25
CA LEU A 103 -8.17 8.66 12.61
C LEU A 103 -7.90 8.58 14.14
N ARG A 104 -8.61 9.33 14.95
CA ARG A 104 -8.60 9.14 16.40
C ARG A 104 -9.42 7.92 16.83
N ASN A 105 -10.31 7.40 15.98
CA ASN A 105 -10.95 6.10 16.20
C ASN A 105 -9.92 4.98 16.13
N ILE A 106 -10.02 3.98 17.01
CA ILE A 106 -9.02 2.92 17.14
C ILE A 106 -8.92 2.03 15.90
N ARG A 107 -10.06 1.75 15.22
CA ARG A 107 -10.08 0.93 13.99
C ARG A 107 -9.51 1.70 12.81
N GLU A 108 -9.93 2.94 12.62
CA GLU A 108 -9.42 3.77 11.52
C GLU A 108 -7.91 3.98 11.65
N ARG A 109 -7.40 4.20 12.87
CA ARG A 109 -5.96 4.29 13.16
C ARG A 109 -5.23 2.97 12.90
N ALA A 110 -5.82 1.86 13.27
CA ALA A 110 -5.22 0.53 13.12
C ALA A 110 -4.92 0.20 11.64
N LYS A 111 -5.74 0.68 10.68
CA LYS A 111 -5.49 0.52 9.24
C LYS A 111 -4.10 1.04 8.84
N PHE A 112 -3.77 2.24 9.31
CA PHE A 112 -2.49 2.90 8.98
C PHE A 112 -1.31 2.34 9.78
N ARG A 113 -1.57 1.70 10.93
CA ARG A 113 -0.55 0.92 11.63
C ARG A 113 -0.20 -0.35 10.84
N ILE A 114 -1.17 -1.03 10.25
CA ILE A 114 -0.92 -2.17 9.36
C ILE A 114 -0.16 -1.70 8.11
N GLN A 115 -0.54 -0.58 7.51
CA GLN A 115 0.17 -0.01 6.37
C GLN A 115 1.64 0.34 6.70
N GLU A 116 1.90 0.92 7.88
CA GLU A 116 3.25 1.12 8.40
C GLU A 116 4.02 -0.20 8.48
N GLY A 117 3.37 -1.25 9.02
CA GLY A 117 3.96 -2.58 9.13
C GLY A 117 4.36 -3.18 7.78
N LEU A 118 3.51 -3.01 6.74
CA LEU A 118 3.83 -3.43 5.37
C LEU A 118 5.05 -2.68 4.81
N THR A 119 5.11 -1.36 5.00
CA THR A 119 6.24 -0.55 4.55
C THR A 119 7.53 -0.90 5.29
N ARG A 120 7.44 -1.12 6.60
CA ARG A 120 8.58 -1.59 7.41
C ARG A 120 9.06 -2.97 6.94
N ALA A 121 8.12 -3.91 6.72
CA ALA A 121 8.46 -5.25 6.25
C ALA A 121 9.17 -5.21 4.90
N PHE A 122 8.74 -4.35 3.98
CA PHE A 122 9.39 -4.18 2.68
C PHE A 122 10.85 -3.74 2.83
N ARG A 123 11.11 -2.71 3.65
CA ARG A 123 12.48 -2.26 3.93
C ARG A 123 13.32 -3.31 4.63
N ASP A 124 12.82 -3.87 5.74
CA ASP A 124 13.56 -4.85 6.54
C ASP A 124 13.93 -6.08 5.70
N PHE A 125 12.98 -6.59 4.90
CA PHE A 125 13.21 -7.71 4.01
C PHE A 125 14.27 -7.40 2.94
N LEU A 126 14.13 -6.29 2.22
CA LEU A 126 15.05 -5.95 1.14
C LEU A 126 16.46 -5.63 1.65
N TYR A 127 16.61 -4.98 2.80
CA TYR A 127 17.92 -4.85 3.45
C TYR A 127 18.53 -6.20 3.78
N SER A 128 17.73 -7.18 4.23
CA SER A 128 18.22 -8.55 4.50
C SER A 128 18.64 -9.30 3.22
N GLN A 129 18.18 -8.85 2.06
CA GLN A 129 18.51 -9.37 0.73
C GLN A 129 19.59 -8.52 0.01
N GLU A 130 20.31 -7.69 0.76
CA GLU A 130 21.42 -6.85 0.28
C GLU A 130 21.01 -5.79 -0.76
N PHE A 131 19.75 -5.32 -0.72
CA PHE A 131 19.31 -4.19 -1.55
C PHE A 131 19.76 -2.85 -0.94
N THR A 132 20.06 -1.89 -1.81
CA THR A 132 20.34 -0.49 -1.45
C THR A 132 19.10 0.36 -1.61
N GLU A 133 18.65 1.07 -0.56
CA GLU A 133 17.58 2.06 -0.69
C GLU A 133 18.08 3.29 -1.42
N ILE A 134 17.36 3.69 -2.46
CA ILE A 134 17.66 4.89 -3.27
C ILE A 134 16.52 5.90 -3.17
N HIS A 135 16.82 7.17 -3.41
CA HIS A 135 15.86 8.26 -3.42
C HIS A 135 15.97 9.02 -4.73
N THR A 136 14.94 8.94 -5.56
CA THR A 136 14.97 9.46 -6.92
C THR A 136 14.09 10.69 -7.10
N PRO A 137 14.41 11.58 -8.07
CA PRO A 137 13.59 12.74 -8.35
C PRO A 137 12.15 12.38 -8.74
N LYS A 138 11.19 13.19 -8.29
CA LYS A 138 9.76 13.05 -8.65
C LYS A 138 9.30 14.09 -9.67
N ILE A 139 10.17 15.03 -10.02
CA ILE A 139 10.00 15.95 -11.14
C ILE A 139 11.07 15.61 -12.19
N GLY A 140 10.63 15.28 -13.39
CA GLY A 140 11.49 14.82 -14.48
C GLY A 140 11.13 15.46 -15.81
N ALA A 141 11.97 15.24 -16.82
CA ALA A 141 11.75 15.75 -18.16
C ALA A 141 10.76 14.89 -18.97
N LYS A 142 10.65 13.59 -18.65
CA LYS A 142 9.84 12.60 -19.41
C LYS A 142 9.25 11.55 -18.47
N GLY A 143 8.06 11.09 -18.80
CA GLY A 143 7.42 9.97 -18.10
C GLY A 143 8.00 8.62 -18.56
N ALA A 144 8.22 7.72 -17.60
CA ALA A 144 8.80 6.40 -17.86
C ALA A 144 7.81 5.41 -18.48
N GLU A 145 6.54 5.49 -18.08
CA GLU A 145 5.51 4.53 -18.49
C GLU A 145 4.87 4.86 -19.85
N GLY A 146 5.18 6.05 -20.40
CA GLY A 146 4.55 6.55 -21.62
C GLY A 146 3.06 6.88 -21.46
N GLY A 147 2.43 7.41 -22.52
CA GLY A 147 0.99 7.58 -22.57
C GLY A 147 0.40 8.84 -21.96
N ALA A 148 -0.94 8.86 -21.86
CA ALA A 148 -1.73 10.06 -21.61
C ALA A 148 -1.87 10.45 -20.12
N ASN A 149 -1.51 9.57 -19.20
CA ASN A 149 -1.80 9.74 -17.76
C ASN A 149 -0.64 10.39 -17.01
N ILE A 150 -0.12 11.50 -17.55
CA ILE A 150 1.04 12.23 -17.01
C ILE A 150 0.58 13.62 -16.55
N PHE A 151 0.90 13.98 -15.29
CA PHE A 151 0.81 15.35 -14.82
C PHE A 151 1.95 16.19 -15.39
N LYS A 152 1.60 17.20 -16.20
CA LYS A 152 2.54 18.15 -16.77
C LYS A 152 2.55 19.42 -15.92
N LEU A 153 3.74 19.97 -15.71
CA LEU A 153 3.95 21.21 -14.97
C LEU A 153 4.99 22.09 -15.65
N GLU A 154 5.01 23.37 -15.30
CA GLU A 154 6.07 24.29 -15.64
C GLU A 154 7.09 24.34 -14.49
N TYR A 155 8.36 24.10 -14.80
CA TYR A 155 9.44 24.09 -13.82
C TYR A 155 10.55 25.04 -14.28
N PHE A 156 10.63 26.25 -13.68
CA PHE A 156 11.57 27.31 -14.06
C PHE A 156 11.58 27.58 -15.57
N HIS A 157 10.42 27.85 -16.17
CA HIS A 157 10.21 28.08 -17.61
C HIS A 157 10.57 26.89 -18.52
N ARG A 158 10.63 25.69 -17.99
CA ARG A 158 10.80 24.44 -18.76
C ARG A 158 9.64 23.51 -18.49
N PRO A 159 9.20 22.74 -19.52
CA PRO A 159 8.19 21.71 -19.28
C PRO A 159 8.80 20.60 -18.43
N ALA A 160 8.03 20.11 -17.47
CA ALA A 160 8.37 18.97 -16.64
C ALA A 160 7.14 18.09 -16.41
N VAL A 161 7.36 16.91 -15.85
CA VAL A 161 6.30 15.97 -15.51
C VAL A 161 6.53 15.44 -14.10
N LEU A 162 5.43 15.02 -13.43
CA LEU A 162 5.52 14.23 -12.20
C LEU A 162 5.80 12.77 -12.55
N ALA A 163 6.64 12.13 -11.75
CA ALA A 163 7.07 10.75 -11.96
C ALA A 163 5.89 9.77 -11.79
N GLN A 164 5.64 8.94 -12.80
CA GLN A 164 4.65 7.85 -12.74
C GLN A 164 5.20 6.61 -12.03
N SER A 165 6.52 6.46 -12.00
CA SER A 165 7.31 5.46 -11.28
C SER A 165 8.77 5.88 -11.27
N PRO A 166 9.65 5.29 -10.42
CA PRO A 166 11.09 5.52 -10.46
C PRO A 166 11.81 4.69 -11.56
N GLN A 167 11.11 4.19 -12.57
CA GLN A 167 11.58 3.15 -13.49
C GLN A 167 12.94 3.44 -14.13
N PHE A 168 13.15 4.62 -14.70
CA PHE A 168 14.44 4.96 -15.31
C PHE A 168 15.58 4.89 -14.31
N TYR A 169 15.34 5.44 -13.12
CA TYR A 169 16.36 5.56 -12.09
C TYR A 169 16.70 4.20 -11.47
N LYS A 170 15.68 3.40 -11.13
CA LYS A 170 15.95 2.08 -10.52
C LYS A 170 16.68 1.15 -11.49
N GLN A 171 16.37 1.19 -12.80
CA GLN A 171 17.13 0.44 -13.79
C GLN A 171 18.58 0.94 -13.90
N MET A 172 18.79 2.26 -14.04
CA MET A 172 20.15 2.81 -14.07
C MET A 172 20.98 2.42 -12.83
N MET A 173 20.36 2.44 -11.66
CA MET A 173 21.05 2.14 -10.39
C MET A 173 21.34 0.66 -10.17
N VAL A 174 20.68 -0.25 -10.89
CA VAL A 174 21.11 -1.66 -10.95
C VAL A 174 22.51 -1.78 -11.52
N GLY A 175 22.88 -0.97 -12.52
CA GLY A 175 24.24 -0.92 -13.06
C GLY A 175 25.29 -0.39 -12.08
N VAL A 176 24.89 0.09 -10.89
CA VAL A 176 25.76 0.67 -9.86
C VAL A 176 25.78 -0.17 -8.59
N PHE A 177 24.61 -0.62 -8.13
CA PHE A 177 24.39 -1.28 -6.84
C PHE A 177 23.90 -2.71 -6.94
N ASP A 178 23.71 -3.25 -8.13
CA ASP A 178 23.17 -4.57 -8.45
C ASP A 178 21.71 -4.76 -8.00
N ARG A 179 21.34 -4.32 -6.79
CA ARG A 179 20.02 -4.44 -6.19
C ARG A 179 19.62 -3.12 -5.53
N VAL A 180 18.49 -2.57 -5.95
CA VAL A 180 18.00 -1.29 -5.43
C VAL A 180 16.51 -1.32 -5.15
N PHE A 181 16.07 -0.50 -4.19
CA PHE A 181 14.66 -0.29 -3.92
C PHE A 181 14.35 1.15 -3.52
N GLU A 182 13.11 1.54 -3.68
CA GLU A 182 12.59 2.84 -3.25
C GLU A 182 11.16 2.69 -2.73
N THR A 183 10.84 3.41 -1.66
CA THR A 183 9.47 3.64 -1.19
C THR A 183 9.17 5.11 -1.34
N ALA A 184 8.32 5.49 -2.30
CA ALA A 184 8.10 6.89 -2.63
C ALA A 184 6.72 7.15 -3.28
N PRO A 185 6.24 8.42 -3.24
CA PRO A 185 5.04 8.80 -3.97
C PRO A 185 5.28 8.73 -5.49
N VAL A 186 4.24 8.30 -6.21
CA VAL A 186 4.16 8.32 -7.66
C VAL A 186 2.82 8.89 -8.09
N PHE A 187 2.76 9.42 -9.32
CA PHE A 187 1.67 10.25 -9.79
C PHE A 187 1.11 9.74 -11.12
N ARG A 188 -0.20 9.53 -11.18
CA ARG A 188 -0.89 9.12 -12.40
C ARG A 188 -2.11 9.99 -12.62
N ALA A 189 -2.17 10.71 -13.75
CA ALA A 189 -3.27 11.60 -14.11
C ALA A 189 -4.49 10.79 -14.59
N GLU A 190 -4.98 9.87 -13.75
CA GLU A 190 -6.16 9.07 -14.04
C GLU A 190 -7.40 9.96 -14.09
N LYS A 191 -8.16 9.88 -15.18
CA LYS A 191 -9.35 10.71 -15.39
C LYS A 191 -10.61 10.17 -14.69
N HIS A 192 -10.53 8.95 -14.17
CA HIS A 192 -11.68 8.25 -13.61
C HIS A 192 -11.61 8.20 -12.09
N ASN A 193 -12.66 8.69 -11.45
CA ASN A 193 -12.84 8.57 -10.00
C ASN A 193 -13.43 7.19 -9.67
N THR A 194 -12.57 6.21 -9.50
CA THR A 194 -12.97 4.84 -9.15
C THR A 194 -12.53 4.47 -7.74
N LYS A 195 -13.05 3.36 -7.22
CA LYS A 195 -12.70 2.84 -5.89
C LYS A 195 -11.28 2.26 -5.81
N ARG A 196 -10.60 2.06 -6.94
CA ARG A 196 -9.32 1.36 -7.04
C ARG A 196 -8.16 2.23 -7.56
N HIS A 197 -8.41 3.51 -7.91
CA HIS A 197 -7.42 4.42 -8.48
C HIS A 197 -7.23 5.66 -7.61
N LEU A 198 -5.97 6.07 -7.50
CA LEU A 198 -5.53 7.31 -6.89
C LEU A 198 -4.64 8.04 -7.91
N ASN A 199 -4.65 9.36 -7.86
CA ASN A 199 -3.74 10.17 -8.69
C ASN A 199 -2.34 10.31 -8.08
N GLU A 200 -2.24 10.17 -6.77
CA GLU A 200 -1.00 10.07 -6.02
C GLU A 200 -1.10 8.88 -5.05
N TYR A 201 -0.12 8.00 -5.06
CA TYR A 201 -0.06 6.85 -4.16
C TYR A 201 1.40 6.48 -3.84
N THR A 202 1.60 5.69 -2.81
CA THR A 202 2.92 5.20 -2.43
C THR A 202 3.24 3.92 -3.20
N SER A 203 4.33 3.95 -3.96
CA SER A 203 4.86 2.78 -4.65
C SER A 203 6.00 2.17 -3.85
N LEU A 204 5.97 0.85 -3.70
CA LEU A 204 7.05 0.04 -3.17
C LEU A 204 7.74 -0.60 -4.38
N ASP A 205 8.89 -0.08 -4.75
CA ASP A 205 9.62 -0.46 -5.96
C ASP A 205 10.92 -1.15 -5.63
N PHE A 206 11.23 -2.24 -6.33
CA PHE A 206 12.60 -2.75 -6.39
C PHE A 206 13.00 -3.13 -7.81
N GLU A 207 14.33 -3.19 -8.03
CA GLU A 207 14.93 -3.68 -9.26
C GLU A 207 16.22 -4.42 -8.90
N MET A 208 16.48 -5.58 -9.53
CA MET A 208 17.67 -6.40 -9.27
C MET A 208 18.29 -6.95 -10.56
N GLY A 209 19.59 -6.95 -10.59
CA GLY A 209 20.41 -7.46 -11.68
C GLY A 209 20.84 -8.91 -11.47
N TYR A 210 21.48 -9.47 -12.53
CA TYR A 210 22.03 -10.84 -12.55
C TYR A 210 20.99 -11.92 -12.32
N ILE A 211 19.79 -11.69 -12.88
CA ILE A 211 18.68 -12.64 -12.81
C ILE A 211 18.81 -13.70 -13.91
N ASP A 212 18.34 -14.90 -13.63
CA ASP A 212 18.19 -15.96 -14.63
C ASP A 212 16.88 -15.82 -15.41
N GLY A 213 15.82 -15.31 -14.78
CA GLY A 213 14.52 -15.05 -15.39
C GLY A 213 13.64 -14.14 -14.53
N PHE A 214 12.45 -13.81 -15.03
CA PHE A 214 11.49 -12.99 -14.26
C PHE A 214 10.91 -13.73 -13.06
N GLU A 215 11.05 -15.04 -13.01
CA GLU A 215 10.68 -15.87 -11.86
C GLU A 215 11.46 -15.50 -10.60
N ASP A 216 12.71 -15.02 -10.73
CA ASP A 216 13.50 -14.53 -9.60
C ASP A 216 12.84 -13.31 -8.94
N ILE A 217 12.19 -12.46 -9.74
CA ILE A 217 11.45 -11.30 -9.26
C ILE A 217 10.19 -11.75 -8.52
N MET A 218 9.46 -12.73 -9.06
CA MET A 218 8.27 -13.32 -8.43
C MET A 218 8.64 -14.01 -7.11
N ALA A 219 9.77 -14.71 -7.07
CA ALA A 219 10.27 -15.34 -5.84
C ALA A 219 10.64 -14.29 -4.77
N MET A 220 11.28 -13.19 -5.17
CA MET A 220 11.62 -12.09 -4.26
C MET A 220 10.34 -11.42 -3.70
N GLU A 221 9.33 -11.19 -4.52
CA GLU A 221 8.03 -10.66 -4.08
C GLU A 221 7.33 -11.61 -3.10
N THR A 222 7.31 -12.91 -3.42
CA THR A 222 6.74 -13.94 -2.54
C THR A 222 7.46 -13.96 -1.19
N GLY A 223 8.79 -13.87 -1.17
CA GLY A 223 9.58 -13.76 0.06
C GLY A 223 9.27 -12.53 0.87
N PHE A 224 9.08 -11.38 0.22
CA PHE A 224 8.61 -10.15 0.88
C PHE A 224 7.25 -10.35 1.54
N LEU A 225 6.28 -10.91 0.81
CA LEU A 225 4.93 -11.12 1.34
C LEU A 225 4.93 -12.09 2.54
N GLN A 226 5.72 -13.17 2.48
CA GLN A 226 5.91 -14.09 3.61
C GLN A 226 6.47 -13.35 4.83
N TYR A 227 7.55 -12.59 4.63
CA TYR A 227 8.15 -11.79 5.70
C TYR A 227 7.15 -10.77 6.28
N ALA A 228 6.38 -10.10 5.43
CA ALA A 228 5.38 -9.12 5.84
C ALA A 228 4.29 -9.75 6.72
N MET A 229 3.75 -10.91 6.33
CA MET A 229 2.73 -11.59 7.12
C MET A 229 3.27 -12.03 8.50
N GLU A 230 4.49 -12.55 8.58
CA GLU A 230 5.10 -12.91 9.85
C GLU A 230 5.39 -11.69 10.74
N LEU A 231 5.88 -10.58 10.17
CA LEU A 231 6.10 -9.34 10.90
C LEU A 231 4.78 -8.77 11.44
N LEU A 232 3.73 -8.74 10.62
CA LEU A 232 2.41 -8.27 11.04
C LEU A 232 1.82 -9.12 12.16
N LYS A 233 1.94 -10.45 12.05
CA LYS A 233 1.48 -11.39 13.07
C LYS A 233 2.19 -11.18 14.40
N LYS A 234 3.48 -10.89 14.37
CA LYS A 234 4.32 -10.70 15.56
C LYS A 234 4.14 -9.31 16.18
N ASP A 235 4.34 -8.26 15.38
CA ASP A 235 4.51 -6.90 15.89
C ASP A 235 3.21 -6.06 15.84
N TYR A 236 2.20 -6.51 15.05
CA TYR A 236 0.93 -5.80 14.84
C TYR A 236 -0.31 -6.67 15.19
N ALA A 237 -0.13 -7.70 16.00
CA ALA A 237 -1.18 -8.64 16.40
C ALA A 237 -2.42 -7.92 17.00
N ARG A 238 -2.20 -6.84 17.71
CA ARG A 238 -3.26 -6.02 18.29
C ARG A 238 -4.11 -5.34 17.23
N GLU A 239 -3.49 -4.71 16.27
CA GLU A 239 -4.14 -4.04 15.15
C GLU A 239 -4.93 -5.03 14.29
N LEU A 240 -4.36 -6.19 14.02
CA LEU A 240 -5.04 -7.29 13.33
C LEU A 240 -6.30 -7.72 14.10
N LYS A 241 -6.19 -7.89 15.41
CA LYS A 241 -7.34 -8.22 16.29
C LYS A 241 -8.41 -7.14 16.29
N VAL A 242 -8.01 -5.86 16.40
CA VAL A 242 -8.94 -4.71 16.36
C VAL A 242 -9.68 -4.64 15.03
N LEU A 243 -9.01 -4.94 13.93
CA LEU A 243 -9.59 -4.93 12.59
C LEU A 243 -10.37 -6.21 12.27
N GLY A 244 -10.10 -7.31 12.97
CA GLY A 244 -10.68 -8.61 12.68
C GLY A 244 -10.14 -9.20 11.38
N VAL A 245 -8.87 -8.94 11.06
CA VAL A 245 -8.20 -9.38 9.83
C VAL A 245 -7.49 -10.70 10.08
N GLU A 246 -7.78 -11.68 9.23
CA GLU A 246 -7.03 -12.91 9.09
C GLU A 246 -6.02 -12.75 7.95
N LEU A 247 -4.75 -13.04 8.26
CA LEU A 247 -3.67 -12.93 7.28
C LEU A 247 -3.79 -14.06 6.24
N PRO A 248 -3.58 -13.76 4.95
CA PRO A 248 -3.62 -14.76 3.90
C PRO A 248 -2.41 -15.70 3.99
N ASP A 249 -2.58 -16.94 3.52
CA ASP A 249 -1.46 -17.85 3.30
C ASP A 249 -0.68 -17.42 2.05
N VAL A 250 0.62 -17.25 2.21
CA VAL A 250 1.56 -16.85 1.14
C VAL A 250 2.69 -17.87 1.00
N SER A 251 2.51 -19.07 1.51
CA SER A 251 3.52 -20.14 1.44
C SER A 251 3.83 -20.54 -0.01
N GLN A 252 2.80 -20.53 -0.86
CA GLN A 252 2.92 -20.80 -2.29
C GLN A 252 1.88 -19.98 -3.06
N ILE A 253 2.36 -19.18 -4.00
CA ILE A 253 1.51 -18.38 -4.89
C ILE A 253 1.48 -19.03 -6.27
N PRO A 254 0.30 -19.45 -6.78
CA PRO A 254 0.18 -20.02 -8.11
C PRO A 254 0.49 -19.01 -9.21
N ALA A 255 1.02 -19.49 -10.33
CA ALA A 255 1.28 -18.70 -11.53
C ALA A 255 0.59 -19.32 -12.74
N VAL A 256 0.04 -18.47 -13.61
CA VAL A 256 -0.67 -18.88 -14.82
C VAL A 256 -0.43 -17.87 -15.95
N LYS A 257 -0.32 -18.33 -17.19
CA LYS A 257 -0.15 -17.44 -18.34
C LYS A 257 -1.42 -16.66 -18.63
N PHE A 258 -1.26 -15.42 -19.05
CA PHE A 258 -2.36 -14.50 -19.40
C PHE A 258 -3.35 -15.11 -20.40
N ALA A 259 -2.85 -15.73 -21.46
CA ALA A 259 -3.71 -16.33 -22.47
C ALA A 259 -4.57 -17.47 -21.89
N ASP A 260 -3.93 -18.36 -21.12
CA ASP A 260 -4.59 -19.53 -20.55
C ASP A 260 -5.67 -19.12 -19.55
N ILE A 261 -5.35 -18.20 -18.62
CA ILE A 261 -6.32 -17.80 -17.58
C ILE A 261 -7.52 -17.06 -18.16
N LYS A 262 -7.33 -16.28 -19.25
CA LYS A 262 -8.46 -15.63 -19.92
C LYS A 262 -9.43 -16.64 -20.51
N GLU A 263 -8.94 -17.69 -21.16
CA GLU A 263 -9.76 -18.76 -21.71
C GLU A 263 -10.48 -19.54 -20.60
N ILE A 264 -9.75 -19.96 -19.56
CA ILE A 264 -10.30 -20.69 -18.41
C ILE A 264 -11.44 -19.91 -17.75
N VAL A 265 -11.24 -18.62 -17.48
CA VAL A 265 -12.24 -17.77 -16.82
C VAL A 265 -13.44 -17.53 -17.72
N ALA A 266 -13.22 -17.31 -19.02
CA ALA A 266 -14.29 -17.12 -19.98
C ALA A 266 -15.18 -18.37 -20.07
N GLU A 267 -14.60 -19.56 -20.11
CA GLU A 267 -15.34 -20.82 -20.17
C GLU A 267 -16.05 -21.13 -18.83
N LYS A 268 -15.31 -21.10 -17.71
CA LYS A 268 -15.84 -21.48 -16.40
C LYS A 268 -16.98 -20.60 -15.93
N TYR A 269 -16.89 -19.27 -16.16
CA TYR A 269 -17.88 -18.30 -15.68
C TYR A 269 -18.79 -17.75 -16.78
N ASN A 270 -18.72 -18.32 -18.01
CA ASN A 270 -19.48 -17.85 -19.18
C ASN A 270 -19.31 -16.35 -19.41
N HIS A 271 -18.07 -15.85 -19.22
CA HIS A 271 -17.72 -14.45 -19.35
C HIS A 271 -17.29 -14.13 -20.79
N LYS A 272 -17.86 -13.06 -21.36
CA LYS A 272 -17.49 -12.60 -22.70
C LYS A 272 -16.25 -11.73 -22.67
N MET A 273 -15.11 -12.21 -23.15
CA MET A 273 -13.92 -11.40 -23.37
C MET A 273 -14.21 -10.24 -24.33
N ARG A 274 -13.91 -9.02 -23.90
CA ARG A 274 -14.05 -7.81 -24.73
C ARG A 274 -12.70 -7.29 -25.21
N ASN A 275 -11.69 -7.34 -24.33
CA ASN A 275 -10.33 -6.90 -24.62
C ASN A 275 -9.37 -8.10 -24.61
N PRO A 276 -8.88 -8.56 -25.79
CA PRO A 276 -7.97 -9.70 -25.84
C PRO A 276 -6.53 -9.37 -25.40
N PHE A 277 -6.19 -8.11 -25.16
CA PHE A 277 -4.82 -7.67 -24.89
C PHE A 277 -4.60 -7.23 -23.44
N ASP A 278 -5.66 -7.17 -22.62
CA ASP A 278 -5.59 -6.68 -21.24
C ASP A 278 -6.62 -7.39 -20.37
N LEU A 279 -6.44 -7.34 -19.04
CA LEU A 279 -7.47 -7.76 -18.11
C LEU A 279 -8.43 -6.61 -17.84
N GLU A 280 -9.73 -6.90 -17.94
CA GLU A 280 -10.76 -5.99 -17.47
C GLU A 280 -10.96 -6.19 -15.94
N PRO A 281 -11.41 -5.17 -15.20
CA PRO A 281 -11.64 -5.29 -13.75
C PRO A 281 -12.53 -6.47 -13.34
N GLU A 282 -13.51 -6.82 -14.17
CA GLU A 282 -14.38 -7.97 -13.97
C GLU A 282 -13.62 -9.29 -14.11
N GLU A 283 -12.70 -9.38 -15.08
CA GLU A 283 -11.84 -10.55 -15.29
C GLU A 283 -10.88 -10.75 -14.12
N GLU A 284 -10.28 -9.68 -13.59
CA GLU A 284 -9.43 -9.76 -12.40
C GLU A 284 -10.20 -10.38 -11.21
N VAL A 285 -11.44 -9.94 -10.97
CA VAL A 285 -12.30 -10.49 -9.91
C VAL A 285 -12.58 -11.97 -10.15
N LEU A 286 -12.88 -12.38 -11.38
CA LEU A 286 -13.14 -13.78 -11.75
C LEU A 286 -11.88 -14.64 -11.61
N ILE A 287 -10.69 -14.11 -11.97
CA ILE A 287 -9.40 -14.79 -11.78
C ILE A 287 -9.11 -14.99 -10.28
N GLY A 288 -9.34 -13.96 -9.46
CA GLY A 288 -9.17 -14.07 -8.02
C GLY A 288 -10.12 -15.11 -7.40
N ARG A 289 -11.36 -15.15 -7.88
CA ARG A 289 -12.34 -16.18 -7.50
C ARG A 289 -11.86 -17.57 -7.91
N TYR A 290 -11.40 -17.74 -9.14
CA TYR A 290 -10.83 -18.97 -9.66
C TYR A 290 -9.65 -19.46 -8.81
N ALA A 291 -8.71 -18.58 -8.51
CA ALA A 291 -7.55 -18.92 -7.69
C ALA A 291 -7.96 -19.41 -6.30
N LYS A 292 -8.99 -18.80 -5.71
CA LYS A 292 -9.51 -19.22 -4.40
C LYS A 292 -10.22 -20.57 -4.47
N GLU A 293 -11.05 -20.80 -5.50
CA GLU A 293 -11.83 -22.03 -5.67
C GLU A 293 -10.94 -23.23 -6.02
N GLU A 294 -9.97 -23.07 -6.93
CA GLU A 294 -9.18 -24.19 -7.46
C GLU A 294 -7.85 -24.40 -6.75
N TRP A 295 -7.23 -23.33 -6.27
CA TRP A 295 -5.91 -23.41 -5.63
C TRP A 295 -5.90 -23.03 -4.15
N GLY A 296 -7.04 -22.64 -3.59
CA GLY A 296 -7.16 -22.19 -2.21
C GLY A 296 -6.39 -20.88 -1.91
N SER A 297 -5.83 -20.24 -2.93
CA SER A 297 -4.96 -19.07 -2.79
C SER A 297 -5.73 -17.76 -2.89
N ASP A 298 -5.38 -16.79 -2.04
CA ASP A 298 -5.82 -15.42 -2.15
C ASP A 298 -5.03 -14.62 -3.21
N PHE A 299 -3.90 -15.16 -3.66
CA PHE A 299 -2.99 -14.55 -4.63
C PHE A 299 -2.86 -15.39 -5.89
N VAL A 300 -2.57 -14.74 -7.01
CA VAL A 300 -2.19 -15.41 -8.27
C VAL A 300 -1.30 -14.50 -9.11
N PHE A 301 -0.19 -15.02 -9.59
CA PHE A 301 0.61 -14.38 -10.63
C PHE A 301 -0.01 -14.67 -11.99
N VAL A 302 -0.34 -13.63 -12.72
CA VAL A 302 -0.67 -13.72 -14.15
C VAL A 302 0.55 -13.28 -14.93
N THR A 303 1.08 -14.16 -15.78
CA THR A 303 2.35 -13.97 -16.46
C THR A 303 2.17 -13.83 -17.99
N HIS A 304 3.21 -13.42 -18.69
CA HIS A 304 3.24 -13.33 -20.17
C HIS A 304 2.14 -12.44 -20.73
N TYR A 305 2.10 -11.19 -20.29
CA TYR A 305 1.18 -10.21 -20.85
C TYR A 305 1.53 -9.81 -22.28
N PRO A 306 0.55 -9.44 -23.11
CA PRO A 306 0.78 -9.01 -24.49
C PRO A 306 1.77 -7.84 -24.58
N SER A 307 2.78 -7.94 -25.45
CA SER A 307 3.84 -6.93 -25.62
C SER A 307 3.29 -5.54 -25.94
N LYS A 308 2.18 -5.44 -26.66
CA LYS A 308 1.52 -4.16 -26.97
C LYS A 308 1.04 -3.39 -25.76
N LYS A 309 0.81 -4.06 -24.62
CA LYS A 309 0.31 -3.45 -23.39
C LYS A 309 1.40 -3.12 -22.37
N ARG A 310 2.59 -3.73 -22.52
CA ARG A 310 3.70 -3.48 -21.62
C ARG A 310 4.56 -2.31 -22.10
N PRO A 311 5.26 -1.60 -21.19
CA PRO A 311 6.16 -0.51 -21.54
C PRO A 311 7.29 -0.97 -22.49
N PHE A 312 7.94 -0.02 -23.17
CA PHE A 312 8.98 -0.29 -24.15
C PHE A 312 10.19 -1.04 -23.58
N TYR A 313 10.47 -0.89 -22.30
CA TYR A 313 11.60 -1.52 -21.61
C TYR A 313 11.33 -2.98 -21.19
N ALA A 314 10.11 -3.48 -21.28
CA ALA A 314 9.80 -4.87 -20.94
C ALA A 314 10.42 -5.83 -21.96
N MET A 315 11.03 -6.92 -21.49
CA MET A 315 11.60 -7.96 -22.34
C MET A 315 10.49 -8.75 -23.02
N ASP A 316 10.55 -8.87 -24.35
CA ASP A 316 9.66 -9.77 -25.06
C ASP A 316 10.09 -11.22 -24.84
N ASP A 317 9.13 -12.15 -24.80
CA ASP A 317 9.40 -13.58 -24.71
C ASP A 317 10.12 -14.04 -26.00
N PRO A 318 11.34 -14.58 -25.91
CA PRO A 318 12.07 -15.03 -27.09
C PRO A 318 11.40 -16.21 -27.82
N GLU A 319 10.54 -16.98 -27.13
CA GLU A 319 9.78 -18.08 -27.74
C GLU A 319 8.51 -17.58 -28.43
N ASP A 320 7.89 -16.53 -27.90
CA ASP A 320 6.71 -15.89 -28.52
C ASP A 320 6.72 -14.37 -28.30
N PRO A 321 7.33 -13.59 -29.20
CA PRO A 321 7.46 -12.12 -29.05
C PRO A 321 6.15 -11.34 -29.05
N ARG A 322 5.00 -11.99 -29.19
CA ARG A 322 3.69 -11.36 -28.96
C ARG A 322 3.46 -11.05 -27.49
N TYR A 323 4.16 -11.76 -26.61
CA TYR A 323 4.10 -11.65 -25.16
C TYR A 323 5.41 -11.12 -24.58
N THR A 324 5.39 -10.82 -23.30
CA THR A 324 6.57 -10.34 -22.55
C THR A 324 6.84 -11.24 -21.35
N LEU A 325 8.09 -11.26 -20.90
CA LEU A 325 8.52 -11.87 -19.65
C LEU A 325 8.15 -10.96 -18.48
N SER A 326 6.84 -10.75 -18.31
CA SER A 326 6.27 -9.88 -17.30
C SER A 326 5.13 -10.57 -16.55
N PHE A 327 4.76 -10.01 -15.43
CA PHE A 327 3.67 -10.49 -14.61
C PHE A 327 2.93 -9.36 -13.90
N ASP A 328 1.70 -9.62 -13.51
CA ASP A 328 0.99 -8.88 -12.48
C ASP A 328 0.65 -9.85 -11.34
N LEU A 329 0.71 -9.38 -10.11
CA LEU A 329 0.20 -10.09 -8.95
C LEU A 329 -1.20 -9.59 -8.61
N LEU A 330 -2.16 -10.50 -8.67
CA LEU A 330 -3.52 -10.25 -8.22
C LEU A 330 -3.69 -10.74 -6.78
N PHE A 331 -4.24 -9.90 -5.92
CA PHE A 331 -4.62 -10.23 -4.55
C PHE A 331 -6.14 -10.11 -4.40
N ARG A 332 -6.82 -11.22 -4.15
CA ARG A 332 -8.30 -11.28 -4.06
C ARG A 332 -8.98 -10.58 -5.24
N GLY A 333 -8.47 -10.79 -6.45
CA GLY A 333 -9.05 -10.23 -7.67
C GLY A 333 -8.80 -8.76 -7.93
N LEU A 334 -7.73 -8.20 -7.37
CA LEU A 334 -7.23 -6.87 -7.68
C LEU A 334 -5.73 -6.92 -7.95
N GLU A 335 -5.29 -6.33 -9.07
CA GLU A 335 -3.88 -6.08 -9.35
C GLU A 335 -3.27 -5.17 -8.28
N ILE A 336 -2.27 -5.69 -7.57
CA ILE A 336 -1.49 -4.92 -6.57
C ILE A 336 -0.07 -4.63 -7.06
N THR A 337 0.46 -5.43 -7.98
CA THR A 337 1.83 -5.35 -8.48
C THR A 337 1.89 -5.54 -9.98
N THR A 338 2.79 -4.82 -10.62
CA THR A 338 3.27 -5.10 -11.97
C THR A 338 4.78 -5.24 -11.95
N GLY A 339 5.29 -6.31 -12.55
CA GLY A 339 6.71 -6.60 -12.62
C GLY A 339 7.14 -7.33 -13.86
N GLY A 340 8.44 -7.65 -13.95
CA GLY A 340 8.99 -8.47 -15.02
C GLY A 340 10.45 -8.21 -15.31
N GLN A 341 10.97 -8.97 -16.26
CA GLN A 341 12.31 -8.82 -16.82
C GLN A 341 12.36 -7.62 -17.76
N ARG A 342 13.48 -6.91 -17.76
CA ARG A 342 13.72 -5.74 -18.61
C ARG A 342 14.67 -6.09 -19.74
N ILE A 343 14.57 -5.33 -20.83
CA ILE A 343 15.58 -5.36 -21.89
C ILE A 343 16.86 -4.80 -21.32
N HIS A 344 17.96 -5.53 -21.41
CA HIS A 344 19.28 -5.11 -20.94
C HIS A 344 20.26 -4.83 -22.10
N ASP A 345 19.98 -5.34 -23.30
CA ASP A 345 20.76 -5.05 -24.50
C ASP A 345 20.39 -3.68 -25.09
N TYR A 346 21.42 -2.84 -25.33
CA TYR A 346 21.25 -1.47 -25.83
C TYR A 346 20.53 -1.44 -27.19
N LYS A 347 20.98 -2.32 -28.12
CA LYS A 347 20.42 -2.33 -29.48
C LYS A 347 18.96 -2.79 -29.44
N MET A 348 18.65 -3.84 -28.72
CA MET A 348 17.28 -4.34 -28.57
C MET A 348 16.37 -3.25 -27.99
N LEU A 349 16.86 -2.50 -27.01
CA LEU A 349 16.10 -1.41 -26.37
C LEU A 349 15.81 -0.26 -27.33
N THR A 350 16.81 0.20 -28.09
CA THR A 350 16.64 1.28 -29.08
C THR A 350 15.79 0.87 -30.26
N ASP A 351 15.93 -0.36 -30.76
CA ASP A 351 15.07 -0.92 -31.76
C ASP A 351 13.59 -0.94 -31.34
N LYS A 352 13.33 -1.32 -30.08
CA LYS A 352 11.97 -1.35 -29.55
C LYS A 352 11.38 0.05 -29.30
N ILE A 353 12.20 1.02 -28.87
CA ILE A 353 11.81 2.44 -28.78
C ILE A 353 11.36 2.94 -30.15
N THR A 354 12.19 2.71 -31.20
CA THR A 354 11.91 3.11 -32.58
C THR A 354 10.66 2.43 -33.14
N ALA A 355 10.52 1.12 -32.92
CA ALA A 355 9.36 0.34 -33.37
C ALA A 355 8.03 0.83 -32.78
N ARG A 356 8.08 1.46 -31.60
CA ARG A 356 6.91 2.08 -30.94
C ARG A 356 6.67 3.55 -31.33
N GLY A 357 7.44 4.08 -32.28
CA GLY A 357 7.34 5.46 -32.74
C GLY A 357 7.77 6.48 -31.64
N MET A 358 8.55 6.05 -30.68
CA MET A 358 9.12 6.90 -29.64
C MET A 358 10.47 7.48 -30.08
N THR A 359 10.87 8.59 -29.47
CA THR A 359 12.19 9.22 -29.67
C THR A 359 13.07 9.03 -28.46
N GLU A 360 14.38 9.03 -28.66
CA GLU A 360 15.38 8.94 -27.59
C GLU A 360 15.52 10.26 -26.80
N GLU A 361 14.94 11.35 -27.29
CA GLU A 361 14.98 12.67 -26.66
C GLU A 361 14.48 12.62 -25.21
N GLY A 362 15.28 13.12 -24.29
CA GLY A 362 15.01 13.10 -22.83
C GLY A 362 15.27 11.74 -22.16
N MET A 363 15.88 10.77 -22.88
CA MET A 363 16.31 9.48 -22.33
C MET A 363 17.83 9.26 -22.46
N GLU A 364 18.59 10.29 -22.76
CA GLU A 364 20.03 10.18 -23.08
C GLU A 364 20.83 9.54 -21.94
N GLN A 365 20.59 9.96 -20.69
CA GLN A 365 21.27 9.38 -19.52
C GLN A 365 20.88 7.93 -19.28
N TYR A 366 19.59 7.62 -19.43
CA TYR A 366 19.06 6.27 -19.30
C TYR A 366 19.71 5.35 -20.35
N LEU A 367 19.68 5.73 -21.61
CA LEU A 367 20.25 4.94 -22.71
C LEU A 367 21.78 4.82 -22.60
N ALA A 368 22.48 5.86 -22.10
CA ALA A 368 23.91 5.79 -21.88
C ALA A 368 24.30 4.66 -20.91
N THR A 369 23.47 4.38 -19.90
CA THR A 369 23.72 3.27 -18.96
C THR A 369 23.76 1.92 -19.71
N PHE A 370 22.79 1.66 -20.58
CA PHE A 370 22.75 0.42 -21.37
C PHE A 370 23.90 0.32 -22.37
N LYS A 371 24.29 1.45 -22.94
CA LYS A 371 25.41 1.52 -23.89
C LYS A 371 26.76 1.14 -23.25
N HIS A 372 26.89 1.26 -21.92
CA HIS A 372 28.10 0.93 -21.20
C HIS A 372 28.02 -0.40 -20.42
N GLY A 373 26.98 -1.20 -20.70
CA GLY A 373 26.79 -2.54 -20.15
C GLY A 373 25.83 -2.57 -18.99
N MET A 374 24.75 -3.33 -19.15
CA MET A 374 23.75 -3.62 -18.12
C MET A 374 23.61 -5.13 -17.97
N PRO A 375 23.55 -5.64 -16.73
CA PRO A 375 23.26 -7.06 -16.53
C PRO A 375 21.80 -7.39 -16.90
N PRO A 376 21.47 -8.65 -17.18
CA PRO A 376 20.07 -9.09 -17.14
C PRO A 376 19.44 -8.66 -15.82
N HIS A 377 18.33 -7.97 -15.89
CA HIS A 377 17.68 -7.40 -14.69
C HIS A 377 16.16 -7.36 -14.83
N GLY A 378 15.53 -7.22 -13.70
CA GLY A 378 14.10 -7.07 -13.58
C GLY A 378 13.68 -6.49 -12.25
N GLY A 379 12.43 -6.19 -12.13
CA GLY A 379 11.87 -5.61 -10.92
C GLY A 379 10.37 -5.44 -10.99
N LEU A 380 9.84 -4.75 -10.01
CA LEU A 380 8.41 -4.54 -9.86
C LEU A 380 8.08 -3.21 -9.17
N GLY A 381 6.80 -2.88 -9.18
CA GLY A 381 6.22 -1.83 -8.35
C GLY A 381 4.92 -2.31 -7.73
N ILE A 382 4.79 -2.18 -6.40
CA ILE A 382 3.61 -2.55 -5.62
C ILE A 382 2.89 -1.28 -5.18
N GLY A 383 1.58 -1.19 -5.38
CA GLY A 383 0.76 -0.11 -4.82
C GLY A 383 0.46 -0.37 -3.35
N LEU A 384 1.09 0.38 -2.43
CA LEU A 384 0.93 0.19 -0.98
C LEU A 384 -0.52 0.29 -0.53
N GLU A 385 -1.27 1.27 -1.05
CA GLU A 385 -2.66 1.49 -0.69
C GLU A 385 -3.57 0.35 -1.19
N ARG A 386 -3.31 -0.21 -2.38
CA ARG A 386 -4.05 -1.37 -2.90
C ARG A 386 -3.73 -2.63 -2.09
N LEU A 387 -2.46 -2.88 -1.79
CA LEU A 387 -2.04 -4.00 -0.94
C LEU A 387 -2.70 -3.91 0.44
N THR A 388 -2.67 -2.73 1.05
CA THR A 388 -3.31 -2.48 2.36
C THR A 388 -4.84 -2.66 2.26
N MET A 389 -5.48 -2.10 1.24
CA MET A 389 -6.92 -2.20 1.01
C MET A 389 -7.37 -3.66 0.93
N GLN A 390 -6.71 -4.47 0.13
CA GLN A 390 -7.04 -5.88 -0.05
C GLN A 390 -6.77 -6.71 1.21
N LEU A 391 -5.68 -6.43 1.92
CA LEU A 391 -5.37 -7.10 3.18
C LEU A 391 -6.44 -6.86 4.24
N LEU A 392 -6.95 -5.63 4.31
CA LEU A 392 -7.95 -5.21 5.29
C LEU A 392 -9.39 -5.51 4.86
N GLY A 393 -9.62 -5.89 3.59
CA GLY A 393 -10.96 -6.09 3.03
C GLY A 393 -11.76 -4.80 2.89
N GLU A 394 -11.10 -3.68 2.63
CA GLU A 394 -11.77 -2.39 2.38
C GLU A 394 -12.24 -2.29 0.92
N ASP A 395 -13.38 -1.63 0.71
CA ASP A 395 -14.01 -1.51 -0.61
C ASP A 395 -13.49 -0.33 -1.45
N ASN A 396 -12.70 0.56 -0.86
CA ASN A 396 -12.27 1.80 -1.50
C ASN A 396 -10.84 2.15 -1.06
N VAL A 397 -9.96 2.35 -2.03
CA VAL A 397 -8.54 2.66 -1.79
C VAL A 397 -8.32 3.95 -0.97
N ARG A 398 -9.29 4.87 -0.93
CA ARG A 398 -9.24 6.07 -0.08
C ARG A 398 -9.37 5.76 1.42
N GLU A 399 -9.91 4.59 1.78
CA GLU A 399 -9.91 4.14 3.19
C GLU A 399 -8.49 3.86 3.69
N THR A 400 -7.56 3.56 2.79
CA THR A 400 -6.15 3.24 3.06
C THR A 400 -5.18 4.32 2.61
N THR A 401 -5.68 5.52 2.35
CA THR A 401 -4.90 6.73 2.05
C THR A 401 -5.09 7.74 3.17
N LEU A 402 -4.01 8.34 3.68
CA LEU A 402 -4.13 9.33 4.76
C LEU A 402 -4.90 10.56 4.29
N PHE A 403 -4.47 11.16 3.20
CA PHE A 403 -5.06 12.35 2.58
C PHE A 403 -5.11 12.12 1.06
N PRO A 404 -6.21 11.55 0.55
CA PRO A 404 -6.35 11.26 -0.88
C PRO A 404 -6.55 12.52 -1.71
#